data_f13e896aca0b9f985de1ffbc66214505
#
_entry.id   f13e896aca0b9f985de1ffbc66214505
#
_cell.length_a   1.000
_cell.length_b   1.000
_cell.length_c   1.000
_cell.angle_alpha   90.00
_cell.angle_beta   90.00
_cell.angle_gamma   90.00
#
_symmetry.space_group_name_H-M   'P 1'
#
loop_
_entity.id
_entity.type
_entity.pdbx_description
1 polymer ?
#
loop_
_entity_poly.entity_id
_entity_poly.type
_entity_poly.pdbx_seq_one_letter_code
_entity_poly.pdbx_strand_id
1 'polypeptide(L)'
;MKRIIYVALLLLLSKNVFCQPKEQLRDSLTAITTQLKAHPTSIDLLLKKAGYSMQLENWQYAIDAYSDILKQQPSNQTALYFRAYLYDKTNRLNLSRTDYEALLKANPNHFEGRLGLALLNNKTNRTTEAMDILNQLIEAYPDSAITYAIRASFEEEKQQYELAEYDFAEAEKRAPSNIDYSLGRVEMLINQEKYTEALEHLNILSNRKVPRVKLEYYYRLCANHSKKKKK
;
A
#
# COMPACT_ATOMS: atom_id res chain seq x y z
N MET A 1 2.14 11.52 -2.90
CA MET A 1 2.36 10.10 -3.21
C MET A 1 2.44 9.14 -2.03
N LYS A 2 3.01 9.46 -0.87
CA LYS A 2 2.92 8.59 0.34
C LYS A 2 1.49 8.07 0.66
N ARG A 3 0.44 8.73 0.17
CA ARG A 3 -0.97 8.28 0.30
C ARG A 3 -1.35 7.12 -0.64
N ILE A 4 -0.71 6.96 -1.80
CA ILE A 4 -1.10 5.98 -2.83
C ILE A 4 -0.69 4.57 -2.40
N ILE A 5 0.49 4.41 -1.83
CA ILE A 5 1.04 3.11 -1.43
C ILE A 5 0.22 2.50 -0.29
N TYR A 6 -0.20 3.31 0.70
CA TYR A 6 -1.04 2.84 1.81
C TYR A 6 -2.48 2.52 1.38
N VAL A 7 -3.02 3.23 0.39
CA VAL A 7 -4.37 2.97 -0.17
C VAL A 7 -4.40 1.67 -0.97
N ALA A 8 -3.35 1.35 -1.73
CA ALA A 8 -3.28 0.12 -2.51
C ALA A 8 -3.21 -1.14 -1.62
N LEU A 9 -2.51 -1.08 -0.49
CA LEU A 9 -2.46 -2.19 0.47
C LEU A 9 -3.83 -2.42 1.15
N LEU A 10 -4.62 -1.35 1.36
CA LEU A 10 -6.00 -1.42 1.88
C LEU A 10 -7.00 -1.92 0.82
N LEU A 11 -6.77 -1.67 -0.47
CA LEU A 11 -7.67 -2.10 -1.56
C LEU A 11 -7.61 -3.62 -1.83
N LEU A 12 -6.53 -4.31 -1.47
CA LEU A 12 -6.49 -5.77 -1.51
C LEU A 12 -7.43 -6.42 -0.48
N LEU A 13 -7.87 -5.65 0.53
CA LEU A 13 -8.82 -6.10 1.56
C LEU A 13 -10.29 -5.79 1.22
N SER A 14 -10.58 -5.05 0.12
CA SER A 14 -11.90 -4.44 -0.09
C SER A 14 -12.70 -4.95 -1.28
N LYS A 15 -12.69 -6.25 -1.56
CA LYS A 15 -13.62 -6.77 -2.58
C LYS A 15 -15.08 -6.96 -2.08
N ASN A 16 -15.49 -6.42 -0.96
CA ASN A 16 -16.90 -6.30 -0.52
C ASN A 16 -17.01 -5.65 0.88
N VAL A 17 -16.42 -4.49 1.11
CA VAL A 17 -16.78 -3.74 2.31
C VAL A 17 -17.77 -2.66 1.91
N PHE A 18 -19.07 -2.95 2.06
CA PHE A 18 -20.07 -1.92 2.31
C PHE A 18 -19.52 -1.08 3.47
N CYS A 19 -19.34 0.22 3.24
CA CYS A 19 -18.96 1.17 4.31
C CYS A 19 -20.13 1.17 5.32
N GLN A 20 -20.05 0.32 6.33
CA GLN A 20 -21.02 0.32 7.41
C GLN A 20 -20.92 1.65 8.15
N PRO A 21 -22.03 2.26 8.55
CA PRO A 21 -21.99 3.45 9.40
C PRO A 21 -21.15 3.17 10.64
N LYS A 22 -20.35 4.15 11.07
CA LYS A 22 -19.45 3.99 12.25
C LYS A 22 -20.19 3.51 13.51
N GLU A 23 -21.47 3.84 13.62
CA GLU A 23 -22.33 3.41 14.71
C GLU A 23 -22.55 1.89 14.70
N GLN A 24 -22.90 1.32 13.55
CA GLN A 24 -23.04 -0.14 13.38
C GLN A 24 -21.75 -0.90 13.66
N LEU A 25 -20.60 -0.32 13.30
CA LEU A 25 -19.31 -0.92 13.61
C LEU A 25 -19.03 -0.93 15.12
N ARG A 26 -19.42 0.14 15.85
CA ARG A 26 -19.31 0.22 17.32
C ARG A 26 -20.22 -0.80 18.00
N ASP A 27 -21.45 -0.92 17.53
CA ASP A 27 -22.41 -1.92 18.05
C ASP A 27 -21.88 -3.34 17.84
N SER A 28 -21.38 -3.63 16.64
CA SER A 28 -20.75 -4.91 16.31
C SER A 28 -19.54 -5.21 17.21
N LEU A 29 -18.66 -4.22 17.43
CA LEU A 29 -17.52 -4.36 18.31
C LEU A 29 -17.95 -4.61 19.75
N THR A 30 -18.99 -3.95 20.24
CA THR A 30 -19.55 -4.13 21.58
C THR A 30 -20.14 -5.53 21.74
N ALA A 31 -20.92 -6.02 20.76
CA ALA A 31 -21.46 -7.35 20.75
C ALA A 31 -20.37 -8.44 20.78
N ILE A 32 -19.33 -8.30 19.92
CA ILE A 32 -18.19 -9.22 19.90
C ILE A 32 -17.44 -9.19 21.23
N THR A 33 -17.22 -8.00 21.80
CA THR A 33 -16.54 -7.87 23.10
C THR A 33 -17.31 -8.55 24.23
N THR A 34 -18.64 -8.51 24.15
CA THR A 34 -19.52 -9.23 25.11
C THR A 34 -19.42 -10.74 24.94
N GLN A 35 -19.41 -11.25 23.70
CA GLN A 35 -19.23 -12.68 23.43
C GLN A 35 -17.84 -13.18 23.88
N LEU A 36 -16.81 -12.37 23.73
CA LEU A 36 -15.44 -12.68 24.21
C LEU A 36 -15.35 -12.84 25.72
N LYS A 37 -16.27 -12.28 26.52
CA LYS A 37 -16.31 -12.54 27.97
C LYS A 37 -16.67 -14.00 28.28
N ALA A 38 -17.51 -14.62 27.46
CA ALA A 38 -17.88 -16.04 27.60
C ALA A 38 -16.86 -16.96 26.89
N HIS A 39 -16.23 -16.49 25.82
CA HIS A 39 -15.31 -17.27 24.99
C HIS A 39 -13.99 -16.50 24.74
N PRO A 40 -13.17 -16.23 25.77
CA PRO A 40 -12.03 -15.32 25.70
C PRO A 40 -10.91 -15.77 24.74
N THR A 41 -10.86 -17.07 24.44
CA THR A 41 -9.83 -17.67 23.57
C THR A 41 -10.34 -17.92 22.15
N SER A 42 -11.55 -17.50 21.79
CA SER A 42 -12.10 -17.71 20.45
C SER A 42 -11.35 -16.91 19.41
N ILE A 43 -10.58 -17.59 18.56
CA ILE A 43 -9.81 -16.96 17.47
C ILE A 43 -10.72 -16.21 16.49
N ASP A 44 -11.90 -16.80 16.14
CA ASP A 44 -12.86 -16.15 15.25
C ASP A 44 -13.38 -14.82 15.83
N LEU A 45 -13.73 -14.79 17.11
CA LEU A 45 -14.18 -13.56 17.77
C LEU A 45 -13.05 -12.53 17.89
N LEU A 46 -11.83 -12.97 18.17
CA LEU A 46 -10.66 -12.09 18.22
C LEU A 46 -10.34 -11.49 16.83
N LEU A 47 -10.43 -12.27 15.76
CA LEU A 47 -10.27 -11.77 14.39
C LEU A 47 -11.36 -10.74 14.03
N LYS A 48 -12.61 -11.00 14.38
CA LYS A 48 -13.71 -10.04 14.19
C LYS A 48 -13.51 -8.77 14.99
N LYS A 49 -13.11 -8.88 16.27
CA LYS A 49 -12.75 -7.73 17.11
C LYS A 49 -11.65 -6.89 16.48
N ALA A 50 -10.58 -7.53 16.01
CA ALA A 50 -9.48 -6.85 15.32
C ALA A 50 -9.95 -6.13 14.06
N GLY A 51 -10.73 -6.80 13.22
CA GLY A 51 -11.27 -6.24 11.97
C GLY A 51 -12.14 -5.00 12.20
N TYR A 52 -13.10 -5.06 13.14
CA TYR A 52 -13.92 -3.89 13.48
C TYR A 52 -13.10 -2.76 14.12
N SER A 53 -12.13 -3.11 14.96
CA SER A 53 -11.23 -2.12 15.58
C SER A 53 -10.37 -1.41 14.51
N MET A 54 -9.90 -2.12 13.49
CA MET A 54 -9.18 -1.52 12.35
C MET A 54 -10.07 -0.56 11.54
N GLN A 55 -11.31 -0.94 11.26
CA GLN A 55 -12.26 -0.08 10.53
C GLN A 55 -12.63 1.19 11.33
N LEU A 56 -12.64 1.10 12.65
CA LEU A 56 -12.86 2.23 13.57
C LEU A 56 -11.59 3.05 13.85
N GLU A 57 -10.45 2.67 13.27
CA GLU A 57 -9.12 3.23 13.54
C GLU A 57 -8.67 3.10 15.01
N ASN A 58 -9.26 2.18 15.74
CA ASN A 58 -8.88 1.84 17.11
C ASN A 58 -7.66 0.90 17.10
N TRP A 59 -6.51 1.42 16.63
CA TRP A 59 -5.32 0.63 16.34
C TRP A 59 -4.85 -0.23 17.53
N GLN A 60 -4.86 0.32 18.75
CA GLN A 60 -4.41 -0.43 19.93
C GLN A 60 -5.32 -1.62 20.24
N TYR A 61 -6.65 -1.46 20.13
CA TYR A 61 -7.60 -2.58 20.34
C TYR A 61 -7.41 -3.69 19.32
N ALA A 62 -7.05 -3.34 18.08
CA ALA A 62 -6.73 -4.34 17.04
C ALA A 62 -5.40 -5.05 17.35
N ILE A 63 -4.36 -4.31 17.78
CA ILE A 63 -3.07 -4.88 18.19
C ILE A 63 -3.24 -5.86 19.35
N ASP A 64 -4.05 -5.50 20.35
CA ASP A 64 -4.31 -6.36 21.50
C ASP A 64 -5.01 -7.65 21.08
N ALA A 65 -6.03 -7.57 20.21
CA ALA A 65 -6.74 -8.74 19.70
C ALA A 65 -5.82 -9.68 18.90
N TYR A 66 -4.97 -9.14 18.01
CA TYR A 66 -3.98 -9.96 17.30
C TYR A 66 -2.93 -10.54 18.25
N SER A 67 -2.55 -9.81 19.31
CA SER A 67 -1.62 -10.31 20.32
C SER A 67 -2.21 -11.46 21.12
N ASP A 68 -3.52 -11.44 21.42
CA ASP A 68 -4.20 -12.54 22.09
C ASP A 68 -4.31 -13.78 21.18
N ILE A 69 -4.46 -13.60 19.87
CA ILE A 69 -4.37 -14.69 18.90
C ILE A 69 -2.97 -15.30 18.92
N LEU A 70 -1.93 -14.47 18.88
CA LEU A 70 -0.54 -14.93 18.81
C LEU A 70 -0.03 -15.58 20.10
N LYS A 71 -0.64 -15.32 21.25
CA LYS A 71 -0.40 -16.09 22.48
C LYS A 71 -0.84 -17.54 22.35
N GLN A 72 -1.90 -17.81 21.59
CA GLN A 72 -2.45 -19.16 21.37
C GLN A 72 -1.84 -19.82 20.14
N GLN A 73 -1.60 -19.04 19.08
CA GLN A 73 -1.11 -19.49 17.78
C GLN A 73 0.07 -18.59 17.34
N PRO A 74 1.28 -18.80 17.84
CA PRO A 74 2.43 -17.92 17.58
C PRO A 74 2.80 -17.73 16.10
N SER A 75 2.42 -18.70 15.24
CA SER A 75 2.66 -18.65 13.79
C SER A 75 1.41 -18.30 12.97
N ASN A 76 0.35 -17.77 13.59
CA ASN A 76 -0.84 -17.35 12.87
C ASN A 76 -0.51 -16.21 11.90
N GLN A 77 -0.49 -16.54 10.59
CA GLN A 77 0.00 -15.64 9.54
C GLN A 77 -0.86 -14.36 9.46
N THR A 78 -2.17 -14.47 9.58
CA THR A 78 -3.09 -13.33 9.58
C THR A 78 -2.79 -12.38 10.72
N ALA A 79 -2.61 -12.90 11.93
CA ALA A 79 -2.34 -12.09 13.10
C ALA A 79 -0.95 -11.42 13.03
N LEU A 80 0.08 -12.15 12.58
CA LEU A 80 1.42 -11.59 12.38
C LEU A 80 1.40 -10.46 11.34
N TYR A 81 0.77 -10.70 10.17
CA TYR A 81 0.71 -9.71 9.11
C TYR A 81 0.02 -8.41 9.55
N PHE A 82 -1.20 -8.53 10.09
CA PHE A 82 -1.96 -7.33 10.47
C PHE A 82 -1.37 -6.63 11.69
N ARG A 83 -0.78 -7.36 12.65
CA ARG A 83 -0.12 -6.73 13.79
C ARG A 83 1.15 -5.99 13.34
N ALA A 84 1.94 -6.57 12.44
CA ALA A 84 3.08 -5.90 11.82
C ALA A 84 2.67 -4.59 11.12
N TYR A 85 1.61 -4.65 10.30
CA TYR A 85 1.04 -3.47 9.65
C TYR A 85 0.61 -2.39 10.65
N LEU A 86 -0.08 -2.78 11.72
CA LEU A 86 -0.54 -1.86 12.77
C LEU A 86 0.62 -1.26 13.58
N TYR A 87 1.67 -2.04 13.82
CA TYR A 87 2.90 -1.53 14.45
C TYR A 87 3.59 -0.50 13.55
N ASP A 88 3.66 -0.72 12.24
CA ASP A 88 4.15 0.29 11.31
C ASP A 88 3.27 1.54 11.30
N LYS A 89 1.95 1.37 11.24
CA LYS A 89 0.97 2.46 11.27
C LYS A 89 1.09 3.32 12.54
N THR A 90 1.42 2.69 13.67
CA THR A 90 1.60 3.35 14.99
C THR A 90 3.06 3.73 15.28
N ASN A 91 3.93 3.67 14.25
CA ASN A 91 5.36 4.01 14.33
C ASN A 91 6.20 3.14 15.30
N ARG A 92 5.75 1.91 15.55
CA ARG A 92 6.47 0.90 16.36
C ARG A 92 7.29 0.01 15.42
N LEU A 93 8.24 0.60 14.72
CA LEU A 93 8.91 0.00 13.54
C LEU A 93 9.68 -1.30 13.86
N ASN A 94 10.31 -1.38 15.05
CA ASN A 94 11.02 -2.60 15.46
C ASN A 94 10.07 -3.78 15.69
N LEU A 95 8.90 -3.53 16.31
CA LEU A 95 7.89 -4.57 16.53
C LEU A 95 7.26 -5.01 15.20
N SER A 96 7.03 -4.07 14.29
CA SER A 96 6.58 -4.35 12.93
C SER A 96 7.54 -5.31 12.21
N ARG A 97 8.85 -5.02 12.28
CA ARG A 97 9.89 -5.87 11.69
C ARG A 97 9.86 -7.27 12.26
N THR A 98 9.83 -7.39 13.59
CA THR A 98 9.79 -8.69 14.27
C THR A 98 8.63 -9.56 13.79
N ASP A 99 7.45 -8.98 13.64
CA ASP A 99 6.26 -9.71 13.19
C ASP A 99 6.34 -10.08 11.70
N TYR A 100 6.83 -9.19 10.81
CA TYR A 100 7.05 -9.54 9.40
C TYR A 100 8.11 -10.64 9.25
N GLU A 101 9.20 -10.59 9.99
CA GLU A 101 10.23 -11.62 9.97
C GLU A 101 9.71 -12.96 10.49
N ALA A 102 8.90 -12.96 11.56
CA ALA A 102 8.23 -14.15 12.07
C ALA A 102 7.25 -14.75 11.05
N LEU A 103 6.48 -13.90 10.36
CA LEU A 103 5.58 -14.30 9.28
C LEU A 103 6.36 -14.96 8.15
N LEU A 104 7.45 -14.34 7.68
CA LEU A 104 8.24 -14.83 6.55
C LEU A 104 9.09 -16.07 6.92
N LYS A 105 9.41 -16.25 8.20
CA LYS A 105 10.00 -17.52 8.70
C LYS A 105 8.99 -18.65 8.61
N ALA A 106 7.71 -18.41 8.90
CA ALA A 106 6.65 -19.42 8.81
C ALA A 106 6.19 -19.64 7.35
N ASN A 107 6.17 -18.60 6.53
CA ASN A 107 5.80 -18.64 5.12
C ASN A 107 6.68 -17.70 4.29
N PRO A 108 7.83 -18.19 3.77
CA PRO A 108 8.77 -17.36 3.00
C PRO A 108 8.17 -16.72 1.74
N ASN A 109 7.11 -17.30 1.18
CA ASN A 109 6.47 -16.85 -0.05
C ASN A 109 5.21 -15.99 0.21
N HIS A 110 4.99 -15.54 1.45
CA HIS A 110 3.85 -14.66 1.75
C HIS A 110 4.03 -13.31 1.06
N PHE A 111 3.33 -13.10 -0.04
CA PHE A 111 3.47 -11.94 -0.91
C PHE A 111 3.32 -10.61 -0.15
N GLU A 112 2.21 -10.43 0.56
CA GLU A 112 1.91 -9.20 1.31
C GLU A 112 2.91 -8.98 2.46
N GLY A 113 3.39 -10.04 3.08
CA GLY A 113 4.42 -9.98 4.13
C GLY A 113 5.75 -9.47 3.59
N ARG A 114 6.18 -9.99 2.43
CA ARG A 114 7.40 -9.51 1.75
C ARG A 114 7.25 -8.06 1.31
N LEU A 115 6.10 -7.70 0.75
CA LEU A 115 5.82 -6.33 0.34
C LEU A 115 5.80 -5.35 1.52
N GLY A 116 5.17 -5.76 2.64
CA GLY A 116 5.15 -4.99 3.89
C GLY A 116 6.56 -4.80 4.47
N LEU A 117 7.39 -5.85 4.45
CA LEU A 117 8.78 -5.75 4.90
C LEU A 117 9.62 -4.84 3.98
N ALA A 118 9.40 -4.87 2.67
CA ALA A 118 10.07 -3.96 1.74
C ALA A 118 9.71 -2.49 2.02
N LEU A 119 8.43 -2.19 2.23
CA LEU A 119 7.96 -0.86 2.62
C LEU A 119 8.57 -0.39 3.95
N LEU A 120 8.62 -1.27 4.95
CA LEU A 120 9.23 -1.00 6.24
C LEU A 120 10.74 -0.78 6.13
N ASN A 121 11.43 -1.57 5.30
CA ASN A 121 12.86 -1.41 5.03
C ASN A 121 13.15 -0.04 4.41
N ASN A 122 12.40 0.37 3.39
CA ASN A 122 12.57 1.70 2.79
C ASN A 122 12.33 2.81 3.82
N LYS A 123 11.25 2.69 4.61
CA LYS A 123 10.92 3.66 5.69
C LYS A 123 12.01 3.78 6.75
N THR A 124 12.78 2.71 6.98
CA THR A 124 13.87 2.64 7.97
C THR A 124 15.26 2.83 7.34
N ASN A 125 15.34 3.41 6.14
CA ASN A 125 16.56 3.67 5.37
C ASN A 125 17.37 2.41 4.99
N ARG A 126 16.75 1.24 4.99
CA ARG A 126 17.31 -0.02 4.48
C ARG A 126 16.88 -0.23 3.03
N THR A 127 17.25 0.73 2.17
CA THR A 127 16.70 0.77 0.81
C THR A 127 17.25 -0.34 -0.06
N THR A 128 18.49 -0.81 0.16
CA THR A 128 19.05 -1.95 -0.59
C THR A 128 18.23 -3.20 -0.35
N GLU A 129 17.99 -3.55 0.92
CA GLU A 129 17.18 -4.73 1.28
C GLU A 129 15.73 -4.61 0.79
N ALA A 130 15.19 -3.38 0.76
CA ALA A 130 13.87 -3.13 0.20
C ALA A 130 13.82 -3.41 -1.31
N MET A 131 14.81 -2.94 -2.06
CA MET A 131 14.92 -3.15 -3.51
C MET A 131 15.15 -4.63 -3.84
N ASP A 132 15.98 -5.35 -3.06
CA ASP A 132 16.21 -6.78 -3.24
C ASP A 132 14.91 -7.58 -3.08
N ILE A 133 14.09 -7.27 -2.07
CA ILE A 133 12.79 -7.92 -1.88
C ILE A 133 11.86 -7.63 -3.06
N LEU A 134 11.82 -6.38 -3.56
CA LEU A 134 10.97 -6.03 -4.70
C LEU A 134 11.41 -6.70 -5.99
N ASN A 135 12.72 -6.79 -6.25
CA ASN A 135 13.26 -7.50 -7.41
C ASN A 135 12.86 -8.98 -7.37
N GLN A 136 13.05 -9.67 -6.23
CA GLN A 136 12.62 -11.05 -6.06
C GLN A 136 11.09 -11.22 -6.18
N LEU A 137 10.29 -10.23 -5.74
CA LEU A 137 8.83 -10.26 -5.92
C LEU A 137 8.44 -10.10 -7.39
N ILE A 138 9.14 -9.27 -8.17
CA ILE A 138 8.92 -9.12 -9.61
C ILE A 138 9.29 -10.41 -10.36
N GLU A 139 10.40 -11.06 -10.00
CA GLU A 139 10.78 -12.34 -10.58
C GLU A 139 9.75 -13.45 -10.30
N ALA A 140 9.24 -13.51 -9.05
CA ALA A 140 8.28 -14.53 -8.64
C ALA A 140 6.84 -14.22 -9.12
N TYR A 141 6.48 -12.96 -9.25
CA TYR A 141 5.14 -12.48 -9.60
C TYR A 141 5.21 -11.38 -10.67
N PRO A 142 5.62 -11.69 -11.92
CA PRO A 142 5.88 -10.70 -12.96
C PRO A 142 4.63 -9.91 -13.39
N ASP A 143 3.43 -10.40 -13.10
CA ASP A 143 2.17 -9.72 -13.40
C ASP A 143 1.67 -8.80 -12.25
N SER A 144 2.44 -8.69 -11.17
CA SER A 144 2.06 -7.86 -10.03
C SER A 144 2.31 -6.37 -10.28
N ALA A 145 1.32 -5.65 -10.79
CA ALA A 145 1.40 -4.21 -11.04
C ALA A 145 1.83 -3.40 -9.80
N ILE A 146 1.36 -3.80 -8.61
CA ILE A 146 1.66 -3.10 -7.35
C ILE A 146 3.15 -3.18 -6.99
N THR A 147 3.83 -4.28 -7.32
CA THR A 147 5.27 -4.42 -7.01
C THR A 147 6.11 -3.46 -7.83
N TYR A 148 5.81 -3.32 -9.13
CA TYR A 148 6.45 -2.32 -9.99
C TYR A 148 6.19 -0.90 -9.49
N ALA A 149 4.94 -0.57 -9.17
CA ALA A 149 4.59 0.77 -8.69
C ALA A 149 5.28 1.13 -7.37
N ILE A 150 5.48 0.17 -6.45
CA ILE A 150 6.24 0.41 -5.22
C ILE A 150 7.72 0.59 -5.51
N ARG A 151 8.31 -0.21 -6.42
CA ARG A 151 9.71 -0.02 -6.81
C ARG A 151 9.92 1.34 -7.47
N ALA A 152 9.03 1.72 -8.39
CA ALA A 152 9.03 3.06 -8.98
C ALA A 152 9.00 4.19 -7.93
N SER A 153 8.20 4.05 -6.88
CA SER A 153 8.15 5.05 -5.82
C SER A 153 9.47 5.15 -5.03
N PHE A 154 10.20 4.03 -4.86
CA PHE A 154 11.50 4.05 -4.20
C PHE A 154 12.60 4.64 -5.09
N GLU A 155 12.51 4.41 -6.41
CA GLU A 155 13.39 5.01 -7.41
C GLU A 155 13.16 6.51 -7.51
N GLU A 156 11.89 6.95 -7.48
CA GLU A 156 11.52 8.36 -7.43
C GLU A 156 12.11 9.07 -6.19
N GLU A 157 12.01 8.46 -5.01
CA GLU A 157 12.63 9.01 -3.78
C GLU A 157 14.15 9.21 -3.93
N LYS A 158 14.80 8.41 -4.80
CA LYS A 158 16.22 8.53 -5.16
C LYS A 158 16.48 9.44 -6.37
N GLN A 159 15.44 10.08 -6.90
CA GLN A 159 15.50 10.89 -8.12
C GLN A 159 15.97 10.12 -9.38
N GLN A 160 15.77 8.79 -9.39
CA GLN A 160 16.05 7.91 -10.52
C GLN A 160 14.81 7.86 -11.44
N TYR A 161 14.48 9.02 -12.02
CA TYR A 161 13.20 9.23 -12.68
C TYR A 161 12.99 8.35 -13.93
N GLU A 162 14.06 8.00 -14.66
CA GLU A 162 14.00 7.11 -15.81
C GLU A 162 13.59 5.68 -15.42
N LEU A 163 14.16 5.17 -14.34
CA LEU A 163 13.82 3.84 -13.81
C LEU A 163 12.40 3.84 -13.27
N ALA A 164 12.04 4.87 -12.49
CA ALA A 164 10.70 5.03 -11.95
C ALA A 164 9.63 5.15 -13.07
N GLU A 165 9.93 5.86 -14.17
CA GLU A 165 9.04 5.95 -15.35
C GLU A 165 8.82 4.58 -15.98
N TYR A 166 9.90 3.82 -16.19
CA TYR A 166 9.82 2.46 -16.72
C TYR A 166 8.93 1.56 -15.84
N ASP A 167 9.13 1.59 -14.53
CA ASP A 167 8.36 0.75 -13.61
C ASP A 167 6.89 1.19 -13.50
N PHE A 168 6.60 2.50 -13.54
CA PHE A 168 5.22 2.95 -13.63
C PHE A 168 4.56 2.55 -14.96
N ALA A 169 5.31 2.53 -16.07
CA ALA A 169 4.80 2.05 -17.35
C ALA A 169 4.48 0.55 -17.30
N GLU A 170 5.34 -0.25 -16.66
CA GLU A 170 5.08 -1.69 -16.45
C GLU A 170 3.89 -1.94 -15.51
N ALA A 171 3.71 -1.11 -14.48
CA ALA A 171 2.53 -1.16 -13.61
C ALA A 171 1.25 -0.77 -14.36
N GLU A 172 1.26 0.29 -15.17
CA GLU A 172 0.14 0.72 -16.00
C GLU A 172 -0.27 -0.37 -17.00
N LYS A 173 0.69 -1.01 -17.67
CA LYS A 173 0.45 -2.10 -18.62
C LYS A 173 -0.29 -3.27 -17.98
N ARG A 174 0.04 -3.62 -16.73
CA ARG A 174 -0.58 -4.74 -16.00
C ARG A 174 -1.92 -4.39 -15.38
N ALA A 175 -2.11 -3.14 -15.00
CA ALA A 175 -3.35 -2.66 -14.40
C ALA A 175 -3.80 -1.34 -15.05
N PRO A 176 -4.23 -1.35 -16.32
CA PRO A 176 -4.55 -0.15 -17.09
C PRO A 176 -5.76 0.63 -16.55
N SER A 177 -6.59 0.01 -15.71
CA SER A 177 -7.71 0.68 -15.04
C SER A 177 -7.26 1.50 -13.82
N ASN A 178 -6.06 1.27 -13.31
CA ASN A 178 -5.52 2.03 -12.19
C ASN A 178 -4.82 3.30 -12.71
N ILE A 179 -5.56 4.41 -12.64
CA ILE A 179 -5.12 5.72 -13.14
C ILE A 179 -3.89 6.23 -12.39
N ASP A 180 -3.69 5.83 -11.13
CA ASP A 180 -2.59 6.34 -10.31
C ASP A 180 -1.22 5.91 -10.88
N TYR A 181 -1.13 4.75 -11.53
CA TYR A 181 0.09 4.33 -12.20
C TYR A 181 0.39 5.18 -13.44
N SER A 182 -0.64 5.47 -14.24
CA SER A 182 -0.51 6.37 -15.39
C SER A 182 -0.11 7.79 -14.96
N LEU A 183 -0.66 8.30 -13.86
CA LEU A 183 -0.30 9.60 -13.30
C LEU A 183 1.11 9.62 -12.73
N GLY A 184 1.54 8.53 -12.07
CA GLY A 184 2.93 8.35 -11.64
C GLY A 184 3.90 8.43 -12.81
N ARG A 185 3.58 7.75 -13.93
CA ARG A 185 4.37 7.85 -15.16
C ARG A 185 4.45 9.28 -15.69
N VAL A 186 3.32 9.98 -15.79
CA VAL A 186 3.28 11.41 -16.21
C VAL A 186 4.18 12.26 -15.30
N GLU A 187 4.14 12.04 -13.99
CA GLU A 187 4.96 12.78 -13.05
C GLU A 187 6.45 12.53 -13.25
N MET A 188 6.85 11.28 -13.53
CA MET A 188 8.23 10.95 -13.85
C MET A 188 8.70 11.61 -15.16
N LEU A 189 7.86 11.64 -16.20
CA LEU A 189 8.16 12.36 -17.43
C LEU A 189 8.36 13.87 -17.19
N ILE A 190 7.53 14.48 -16.34
CA ILE A 190 7.68 15.89 -15.96
C ILE A 190 8.98 16.13 -15.19
N ASN A 191 9.33 15.26 -14.25
CA ASN A 191 10.56 15.34 -13.48
C ASN A 191 11.82 15.16 -14.33
N GLN A 192 11.71 14.47 -15.48
CA GLN A 192 12.75 14.36 -16.53
C GLN A 192 12.72 15.52 -17.51
N GLU A 193 11.88 16.54 -17.33
CA GLU A 193 11.63 17.64 -18.27
C GLU A 193 11.11 17.21 -19.67
N LYS A 194 10.59 15.98 -19.80
CA LYS A 194 9.98 15.42 -21.01
C LYS A 194 8.52 15.87 -21.17
N TYR A 195 8.31 17.19 -21.21
CA TYR A 195 6.96 17.78 -21.18
C TYR A 195 6.09 17.41 -22.37
N THR A 196 6.67 17.21 -23.55
CA THR A 196 5.93 16.80 -24.75
C THR A 196 5.33 15.41 -24.54
N GLU A 197 6.14 14.45 -24.10
CA GLU A 197 5.71 13.08 -23.81
C GLU A 197 4.67 13.04 -22.68
N ALA A 198 4.87 13.84 -21.63
CA ALA A 198 3.92 13.99 -20.56
C ALA A 198 2.55 14.51 -21.05
N LEU A 199 2.53 15.52 -21.94
CA LEU A 199 1.31 16.04 -22.56
C LEU A 199 0.61 15.02 -23.45
N GLU A 200 1.35 14.26 -24.24
CA GLU A 200 0.80 13.17 -25.06
C GLU A 200 0.11 12.13 -24.18
N HIS A 201 0.78 11.73 -23.09
CA HIS A 201 0.21 10.75 -22.16
C HIS A 201 -1.04 11.30 -21.42
N LEU A 202 -1.03 12.57 -21.00
CA LEU A 202 -2.21 13.25 -20.46
C LEU A 202 -3.39 13.29 -21.43
N ASN A 203 -3.13 13.51 -22.73
CA ASN A 203 -4.16 13.49 -23.75
C ASN A 203 -4.75 12.07 -23.93
N ILE A 204 -3.92 11.03 -23.85
CA ILE A 204 -4.40 9.64 -23.84
C ILE A 204 -5.34 9.40 -22.64
N LEU A 205 -4.96 9.86 -21.44
CA LEU A 205 -5.80 9.74 -20.24
C LEU A 205 -7.11 10.53 -20.36
N SER A 206 -7.06 11.72 -20.97
CA SER A 206 -8.25 12.54 -21.26
C SER A 206 -9.21 11.81 -22.21
N ASN A 207 -8.69 11.20 -23.28
CA ASN A 207 -9.47 10.40 -24.24
C ASN A 207 -10.09 9.15 -23.59
N ARG A 208 -9.42 8.59 -22.56
CA ARG A 208 -9.96 7.51 -21.71
C ARG A 208 -11.01 8.01 -20.69
N LYS A 209 -11.46 9.27 -20.82
CA LYS A 209 -12.46 9.92 -19.94
C LYS A 209 -12.05 10.01 -18.46
N VAL A 210 -10.75 10.07 -18.19
CA VAL A 210 -10.27 10.39 -16.84
C VAL A 210 -10.74 11.80 -16.47
N PRO A 211 -11.36 12.01 -15.30
CA PRO A 211 -11.88 13.31 -14.91
C PRO A 211 -10.81 14.40 -14.98
N ARG A 212 -11.13 15.52 -15.65
CA ARG A 212 -10.20 16.65 -15.88
C ARG A 212 -9.59 17.17 -14.58
N VAL A 213 -10.33 17.13 -13.47
CA VAL A 213 -9.85 17.57 -12.16
C VAL A 213 -8.60 16.81 -11.71
N LYS A 214 -8.44 15.53 -12.11
CA LYS A 214 -7.24 14.72 -11.80
C LYS A 214 -6.05 15.07 -12.71
N LEU A 215 -6.31 15.57 -13.92
CA LEU A 215 -5.29 15.85 -14.93
C LEU A 215 -4.82 17.32 -14.90
N GLU A 216 -5.65 18.23 -14.41
CA GLU A 216 -5.46 19.68 -14.47
C GLU A 216 -4.14 20.14 -13.83
N TYR A 217 -3.74 19.52 -12.72
CA TYR A 217 -2.49 19.82 -12.05
C TYR A 217 -1.29 19.56 -12.98
N TYR A 218 -1.24 18.42 -13.63
CA TYR A 218 -0.15 18.03 -14.53
C TYR A 218 -0.13 18.85 -15.82
N TYR A 219 -1.30 19.18 -16.40
CA TYR A 219 -1.37 20.10 -17.53
C TYR A 219 -0.80 21.48 -17.19
N ARG A 220 -1.06 21.99 -15.99
CA ARG A 220 -0.49 23.27 -15.54
C ARG A 220 1.04 23.20 -15.36
N LEU A 221 1.57 22.12 -14.84
CA LEU A 221 3.01 21.94 -14.73
C LEU A 221 3.69 21.99 -16.11
N CYS A 222 3.15 21.27 -17.09
CA CYS A 222 3.68 21.27 -18.45
C CYS A 222 3.57 22.67 -19.11
N ALA A 223 2.44 23.37 -18.95
CA ALA A 223 2.22 24.69 -19.54
C ALA A 223 3.14 25.79 -18.97
N ASN A 224 3.45 25.74 -17.69
CA ASN A 224 4.32 26.74 -17.05
C ASN A 224 5.76 26.66 -17.57
N HIS A 225 6.23 25.48 -17.92
CA HIS A 225 7.57 25.30 -18.52
C HIS A 225 7.65 25.83 -19.95
N SER A 226 6.58 25.69 -20.74
CA SER A 226 6.53 26.22 -22.10
C SER A 226 6.65 27.75 -22.13
N LYS A 227 6.19 28.43 -21.07
CA LYS A 227 6.29 29.90 -20.95
C LYS A 227 7.70 30.35 -20.51
N LYS A 228 8.44 29.55 -19.73
CA LYS A 228 9.80 29.88 -19.29
C LYS A 228 10.83 29.77 -20.43
N LYS A 229 10.64 28.87 -21.39
CA LYS A 229 11.52 28.72 -22.58
C LYS A 229 11.32 29.82 -23.64
N LYS A 230 10.25 30.65 -23.54
CA LYS A 230 9.98 31.75 -24.47
C LYS A 230 10.42 33.14 -23.97
N LYS A 231 11.02 33.19 -22.79
CA LYS A 231 11.67 34.38 -22.23
C LYS A 231 13.18 34.18 -22.19
#